data_3f886dfcd233408bc5f64a6ffebc333b
#
_entry.id   3f886dfcd233408bc5f64a6ffebc333b
#
_cell.length_a   1.000
_cell.length_b   1.000
_cell.length_c   1.000
_cell.angle_alpha   90.00
_cell.angle_beta   90.00
_cell.angle_gamma   90.00
#
_symmetry.space_group_name_H-M   'P 1'
#
loop_
_entity.id
_entity.type
_entity.pdbx_description
1 polymer ?
#
loop_
_entity_poly.entity_id
_entity_poly.type
_entity_poly.pdbx_seq_one_letter_code
_entity_poly.pdbx_strand_id
1 'polypeptide(L)'
;HFLVRKDGKVYRLRPEDKVGAHAYGSNYNSIGICFEGNYMEEDMPEAQKEAGKELVAYLKNKYNITTVQAHRDVCATSCPGDKFPFDEIVNSETNNKVIPQPQENVPKGNVAEIQSALNDRYGLNIAVDNIYGNETRKALVKGLQTELNKQYHRGLAVDGIFGTNTYNACINVRIGAEGNITYLIQAMLVCHSFDIDADGIFGNATENAVREFQKRNGLSQDGIVGKNTFNKLFK
;
A
#
# COMPACT_ATOMS: atom_id res chain seq x y z
N HIS A 1 -2.70 4.61 -11.46
CA HIS A 1 -3.78 5.01 -10.57
C HIS A 1 -4.53 3.79 -10.04
N PHE A 2 -4.73 2.77 -10.87
CA PHE A 2 -5.48 1.57 -10.50
C PHE A 2 -4.68 0.29 -10.70
N LEU A 3 -5.00 -0.75 -9.90
CA LEU A 3 -4.53 -2.12 -10.07
C LEU A 3 -5.75 -3.04 -10.15
N VAL A 4 -5.81 -3.86 -11.19
CA VAL A 4 -6.79 -4.93 -11.34
C VAL A 4 -6.11 -6.26 -11.06
N ARG A 5 -6.57 -6.98 -10.04
CA ARG A 5 -5.99 -8.27 -9.65
C ARG A 5 -6.63 -9.45 -10.39
N LYS A 6 -5.94 -10.57 -10.40
CA LYS A 6 -6.40 -11.82 -11.04
C LYS A 6 -7.74 -12.33 -10.51
N ASP A 7 -8.08 -12.02 -9.26
CA ASP A 7 -9.36 -12.35 -8.62
C ASP A 7 -10.49 -11.35 -8.95
N GLY A 8 -10.25 -10.39 -9.84
CA GLY A 8 -11.20 -9.37 -10.26
C GLY A 8 -11.34 -8.18 -9.30
N LYS A 9 -10.57 -8.15 -8.22
CA LYS A 9 -10.57 -6.97 -7.33
C LYS A 9 -9.85 -5.80 -7.96
N VAL A 10 -10.46 -4.62 -7.87
CA VAL A 10 -9.90 -3.36 -8.34
C VAL A 10 -9.45 -2.52 -7.15
N TYR A 11 -8.20 -2.09 -7.19
CA TYR A 11 -7.61 -1.21 -6.16
C TYR A 11 -7.28 0.14 -6.76
N ARG A 12 -7.65 1.22 -6.05
CA ARG A 12 -7.15 2.56 -6.33
C ARG A 12 -5.84 2.74 -5.59
N LEU A 13 -4.72 2.86 -6.30
CA LEU A 13 -3.38 3.04 -5.74
C LEU A 13 -2.99 4.53 -5.64
N ARG A 14 -3.62 5.38 -6.44
CA ARG A 14 -3.34 6.82 -6.50
C ARG A 14 -4.60 7.57 -6.89
N PRO A 15 -4.93 8.71 -6.25
CA PRO A 15 -6.03 9.56 -6.67
C PRO A 15 -5.87 10.00 -8.13
N GLU A 16 -6.96 10.06 -8.88
CA GLU A 16 -6.95 10.36 -10.32
C GLU A 16 -6.53 11.79 -10.63
N ASP A 17 -6.65 12.72 -9.67
CA ASP A 17 -6.21 14.12 -9.76
C ASP A 17 -4.70 14.30 -9.55
N LYS A 18 -3.97 13.24 -9.18
CA LYS A 18 -2.51 13.28 -9.01
C LYS A 18 -1.78 12.79 -10.26
N VAL A 19 -0.61 13.35 -10.48
CA VAL A 19 0.25 12.95 -11.61
C VAL A 19 0.57 11.47 -11.54
N GLY A 20 0.39 10.76 -12.64
CA GLY A 20 0.67 9.33 -12.76
C GLY A 20 2.17 8.99 -12.67
N ALA A 21 2.47 7.70 -12.54
CA ALA A 21 3.83 7.15 -12.64
C ALA A 21 3.79 5.84 -13.44
N HIS A 22 3.25 5.88 -14.67
CA HIS A 22 2.97 4.70 -15.49
C HIS A 22 3.45 4.81 -16.94
N ALA A 23 3.62 6.03 -17.48
CA ALA A 23 4.11 6.24 -18.83
C ALA A 23 4.83 7.59 -18.94
N TYR A 24 6.15 7.56 -19.14
CA TYR A 24 6.95 8.78 -19.29
C TYR A 24 6.40 9.65 -20.43
N GLY A 25 6.24 10.94 -20.18
CA GLY A 25 5.63 11.89 -21.14
C GLY A 25 4.10 11.98 -21.10
N SER A 26 3.39 10.94 -20.62
CA SER A 26 1.92 10.90 -20.55
C SER A 26 1.37 10.94 -19.12
N ASN A 27 2.22 10.95 -18.10
CA ASN A 27 1.82 10.87 -16.68
C ASN A 27 0.95 12.06 -16.22
N TYR A 28 1.08 13.22 -16.84
CA TYR A 28 0.36 14.46 -16.46
C TYR A 28 -1.08 14.54 -16.96
N ASN A 29 -1.40 13.81 -18.03
CA ASN A 29 -2.67 13.93 -18.75
C ASN A 29 -3.37 12.59 -18.98
N SER A 30 -3.00 11.56 -18.23
CA SER A 30 -3.58 10.23 -18.35
C SER A 30 -3.78 9.53 -17.03
N ILE A 31 -4.73 8.59 -17.02
CA ILE A 31 -4.99 7.68 -15.88
C ILE A 31 -4.41 6.31 -16.23
N GLY A 32 -3.50 5.80 -15.37
CA GLY A 32 -2.90 4.49 -15.59
C GLY A 32 -3.65 3.37 -14.87
N ILE A 33 -3.86 2.26 -15.57
CA ILE A 33 -4.39 1.02 -15.02
C ILE A 33 -3.32 -0.06 -15.19
N CYS A 34 -2.95 -0.71 -14.10
CA CYS A 34 -2.08 -1.88 -14.08
C CYS A 34 -2.91 -3.15 -13.90
N PHE A 35 -2.55 -4.22 -14.58
CA PHE A 35 -3.14 -5.53 -14.42
C PHE A 35 -2.09 -6.49 -13.84
N GLU A 36 -2.46 -7.21 -12.79
CA GLU A 36 -1.60 -8.23 -12.18
C GLU A 36 -1.41 -9.40 -13.15
N GLY A 37 -0.16 -9.66 -13.55
CA GLY A 37 0.16 -10.81 -14.40
C GLY A 37 1.28 -10.54 -15.40
N ASN A 38 1.72 -11.62 -16.09
CA ASN A 38 2.66 -11.57 -17.21
C ASN A 38 1.99 -12.07 -18.50
N TYR A 39 1.38 -11.17 -19.24
CA TYR A 39 0.61 -11.49 -20.45
C TYR A 39 1.47 -11.66 -21.72
N MET A 40 2.77 -11.83 -21.54
CA MET A 40 3.63 -12.46 -22.55
C MET A 40 3.52 -13.99 -22.48
N GLU A 41 3.22 -14.54 -21.29
CA GLU A 41 3.30 -15.99 -21.02
C GLU A 41 1.95 -16.60 -20.64
N GLU A 42 1.09 -15.88 -19.92
CA GLU A 42 -0.17 -16.37 -19.38
C GLU A 42 -1.40 -15.69 -19.97
N ASP A 43 -2.54 -16.38 -19.94
CA ASP A 43 -3.82 -15.82 -20.34
C ASP A 43 -4.50 -15.14 -19.16
N MET A 44 -5.24 -14.05 -19.44
CA MET A 44 -5.92 -13.29 -18.39
C MET A 44 -7.11 -14.06 -17.84
N PRO A 45 -7.24 -14.21 -16.50
CA PRO A 45 -8.44 -14.77 -15.89
C PRO A 45 -9.69 -13.95 -16.21
N GLU A 46 -10.83 -14.64 -16.42
CA GLU A 46 -12.10 -13.99 -16.80
C GLU A 46 -12.55 -12.95 -15.78
N ALA A 47 -12.42 -13.25 -14.47
CA ALA A 47 -12.77 -12.30 -13.41
C ALA A 47 -11.97 -10.98 -13.50
N GLN A 48 -10.69 -11.06 -13.86
CA GLN A 48 -9.85 -9.89 -14.06
C GLN A 48 -10.22 -9.12 -15.33
N LYS A 49 -10.53 -9.84 -16.42
CA LYS A 49 -10.94 -9.25 -17.68
C LYS A 49 -12.26 -8.46 -17.54
N GLU A 50 -13.25 -9.06 -16.89
CA GLU A 50 -14.51 -8.38 -16.62
C GLU A 50 -14.35 -7.15 -15.73
N ALA A 51 -13.58 -7.24 -14.65
CA ALA A 51 -13.26 -6.09 -13.80
C ALA A 51 -12.51 -4.98 -14.57
N GLY A 52 -11.63 -5.35 -15.49
CA GLY A 52 -10.93 -4.42 -16.38
C GLY A 52 -11.88 -3.68 -17.32
N LYS A 53 -12.82 -4.40 -17.95
CA LYS A 53 -13.87 -3.82 -18.81
C LYS A 53 -14.72 -2.80 -18.06
N GLU A 54 -15.20 -3.17 -16.88
CA GLU A 54 -16.01 -2.31 -16.02
C GLU A 54 -15.24 -1.05 -15.59
N LEU A 55 -13.98 -1.19 -15.18
CA LEU A 55 -13.15 -0.05 -14.77
C LEU A 55 -12.88 0.91 -15.94
N VAL A 56 -12.52 0.40 -17.12
CA VAL A 56 -12.28 1.22 -18.31
C VAL A 56 -13.54 1.97 -18.70
N ALA A 57 -14.69 1.30 -18.75
CA ALA A 57 -15.97 1.94 -19.09
C ALA A 57 -16.36 3.03 -18.07
N TYR A 58 -16.15 2.77 -16.77
CA TYR A 58 -16.37 3.77 -15.72
C TYR A 58 -15.50 5.02 -15.93
N LEU A 59 -14.20 4.85 -16.15
CA LEU A 59 -13.28 5.98 -16.31
C LEU A 59 -13.56 6.75 -17.61
N LYS A 60 -13.86 6.04 -18.70
CA LYS A 60 -14.28 6.68 -19.97
C LYS A 60 -15.49 7.58 -19.77
N ASN A 61 -16.50 7.10 -19.05
CA ASN A 61 -17.72 7.86 -18.79
C ASN A 61 -17.47 9.04 -17.82
N LYS A 62 -16.78 8.76 -16.69
CA LYS A 62 -16.52 9.78 -15.65
C LYS A 62 -15.73 10.99 -16.14
N TYR A 63 -14.76 10.75 -17.02
CA TYR A 63 -13.82 11.78 -17.49
C TYR A 63 -13.95 12.11 -18.97
N ASN A 64 -14.98 11.60 -19.66
CA ASN A 64 -15.16 11.75 -21.10
C ASN A 64 -13.92 11.32 -21.91
N ILE A 65 -13.27 10.22 -21.49
CA ILE A 65 -12.06 9.72 -22.15
C ILE A 65 -12.44 9.08 -23.49
N THR A 66 -11.86 9.59 -24.58
CA THR A 66 -12.09 9.08 -25.94
C THR A 66 -10.95 8.15 -26.42
N THR A 67 -9.78 8.23 -25.81
CA THR A 67 -8.59 7.49 -26.23
C THR A 67 -8.08 6.62 -25.09
N VAL A 68 -7.93 5.33 -25.34
CA VAL A 68 -7.27 4.38 -24.44
C VAL A 68 -6.12 3.73 -25.22
N GLN A 69 -4.93 3.68 -24.61
CA GLN A 69 -3.72 3.21 -25.26
C GLN A 69 -3.02 2.15 -24.39
N ALA A 70 -2.41 1.19 -25.03
CA ALA A 70 -1.50 0.27 -24.35
C ALA A 70 -0.19 0.97 -24.02
N HIS A 71 0.55 0.50 -23.00
CA HIS A 71 1.83 1.09 -22.62
C HIS A 71 2.83 1.09 -23.79
N ARG A 72 2.79 0.05 -24.63
CA ARG A 72 3.62 -0.06 -25.84
C ARG A 72 3.36 1.02 -26.90
N ASP A 73 2.19 1.65 -26.88
CA ASP A 73 1.84 2.68 -27.87
C ASP A 73 2.46 4.05 -27.53
N VAL A 74 2.88 4.23 -26.26
CA VAL A 74 3.41 5.50 -25.74
C VAL A 74 4.84 5.37 -25.20
N CYS A 75 5.33 4.15 -24.98
CA CYS A 75 6.68 3.87 -24.48
C CYS A 75 7.31 2.70 -25.23
N ALA A 76 8.63 2.67 -25.30
CA ALA A 76 9.37 1.56 -25.88
C ALA A 76 9.37 0.34 -24.91
N THR A 77 8.31 -0.45 -24.95
CA THR A 77 8.10 -1.63 -24.07
C THR A 77 7.23 -2.67 -24.76
N SER A 78 7.30 -3.93 -24.33
CA SER A 78 6.37 -4.99 -24.73
C SER A 78 5.07 -5.03 -23.92
N CYS A 79 4.97 -4.20 -22.88
CA CYS A 79 3.76 -4.13 -22.02
C CYS A 79 2.54 -3.65 -22.82
N PRO A 80 1.36 -4.25 -22.66
CA PRO A 80 0.95 -5.19 -21.61
C PRO A 80 1.20 -6.68 -21.94
N GLY A 81 1.82 -7.01 -23.06
CA GLY A 81 2.03 -8.38 -23.53
C GLY A 81 1.12 -8.78 -24.69
N ASP A 82 1.50 -9.81 -25.46
CA ASP A 82 0.79 -10.20 -26.68
C ASP A 82 -0.52 -10.96 -26.39
N LYS A 83 -0.60 -11.61 -25.23
CA LYS A 83 -1.82 -12.30 -24.75
C LYS A 83 -2.76 -11.40 -23.95
N PHE A 84 -2.44 -10.11 -23.80
CA PHE A 84 -3.33 -9.17 -23.12
C PHE A 84 -4.54 -8.87 -24.00
N PRO A 85 -5.78 -9.08 -23.55
CA PRO A 85 -6.99 -8.93 -24.37
C PRO A 85 -7.41 -7.44 -24.46
N PHE A 86 -6.54 -6.61 -25.03
CA PHE A 86 -6.69 -5.15 -25.04
C PHE A 86 -8.01 -4.70 -25.66
N ASP A 87 -8.31 -5.19 -26.86
CA ASP A 87 -9.52 -4.79 -27.60
C ASP A 87 -10.80 -5.22 -26.89
N GLU A 88 -10.82 -6.37 -26.25
CA GLU A 88 -11.96 -6.83 -25.48
C GLU A 88 -12.23 -5.95 -24.24
N ILE A 89 -11.15 -5.46 -23.61
CA ILE A 89 -11.25 -4.61 -22.42
C ILE A 89 -11.68 -3.20 -22.78
N VAL A 90 -11.17 -2.64 -23.88
CA VAL A 90 -11.36 -1.23 -24.24
C VAL A 90 -12.67 -1.00 -24.98
N ASN A 91 -13.12 -1.96 -25.82
CA ASN A 91 -14.29 -1.81 -26.68
C ASN A 91 -15.55 -2.46 -26.11
N SER A 92 -15.54 -2.92 -24.86
CA SER A 92 -16.75 -3.49 -24.28
C SER A 92 -17.84 -2.44 -24.07
N GLU A 93 -19.00 -2.63 -24.72
CA GLU A 93 -20.23 -1.92 -24.39
C GLU A 93 -20.78 -2.50 -23.09
N THR A 94 -20.51 -1.89 -21.97
CA THR A 94 -21.13 -2.31 -20.71
C THR A 94 -22.53 -1.71 -20.62
N ASN A 95 -23.55 -2.54 -20.72
CA ASN A 95 -24.91 -2.22 -20.29
C ASN A 95 -24.86 -1.76 -18.84
N ASN A 96 -25.55 -0.67 -18.51
CA ASN A 96 -25.70 -0.02 -17.19
C ASN A 96 -25.95 -0.97 -16.00
N LYS A 97 -25.08 -1.93 -15.75
CA LYS A 97 -24.99 -2.59 -14.46
C LYS A 97 -24.33 -1.62 -13.49
N VAL A 98 -24.92 -1.50 -12.31
CA VAL A 98 -24.33 -0.80 -11.16
C VAL A 98 -22.86 -1.22 -11.09
N ILE A 99 -21.99 -0.35 -11.54
CA ILE A 99 -20.55 -0.56 -11.49
C ILE A 99 -20.23 -0.77 -10.04
N PRO A 100 -19.59 -1.90 -9.62
CA PRO A 100 -19.05 -1.98 -8.29
C PRO A 100 -18.16 -0.74 -8.16
N GLN A 101 -18.57 0.19 -7.31
CA GLN A 101 -17.69 1.33 -6.96
C GLN A 101 -16.33 0.70 -6.72
N PRO A 102 -15.23 1.17 -7.36
CA PRO A 102 -13.91 0.71 -7.01
C PRO A 102 -13.91 0.73 -5.50
N GLN A 103 -13.75 -0.44 -4.87
CA GLN A 103 -13.75 -0.45 -3.42
C GLN A 103 -12.73 0.59 -3.04
N GLU A 104 -13.15 1.65 -2.33
CA GLU A 104 -12.26 2.59 -1.69
C GLU A 104 -11.52 1.86 -0.56
N ASN A 105 -10.89 0.79 -0.95
CA ASN A 105 -9.83 0.11 -0.26
C ASN A 105 -8.53 0.48 -0.99
N VAL A 106 -8.30 1.79 -1.10
CA VAL A 106 -6.93 2.25 -0.91
C VAL A 106 -6.60 1.73 0.48
N PRO A 107 -5.59 0.86 0.66
CA PRO A 107 -5.06 0.66 1.99
C PRO A 107 -4.85 2.07 2.54
N LYS A 108 -5.60 2.44 3.59
CA LYS A 108 -5.46 3.73 4.23
C LYS A 108 -4.01 3.79 4.73
N GLY A 109 -3.15 4.48 3.99
CA GLY A 109 -1.71 4.47 4.19
C GLY A 109 -1.00 3.66 3.11
N ASN A 110 -0.50 4.34 2.09
CA ASN A 110 0.35 3.71 1.10
C ASN A 110 1.80 3.69 1.61
N VAL A 111 2.57 2.68 1.22
CA VAL A 111 3.97 2.55 1.66
C VAL A 111 4.80 3.78 1.24
N ALA A 112 4.50 4.42 0.10
CA ALA A 112 5.20 5.62 -0.34
C ALA A 112 4.98 6.81 0.60
N GLU A 113 3.78 6.98 1.16
CA GLU A 113 3.52 8.01 2.17
C GLU A 113 4.30 7.74 3.46
N ILE A 114 4.38 6.47 3.87
CA ILE A 114 5.20 6.05 5.00
C ILE A 114 6.68 6.32 4.74
N GLN A 115 7.18 5.97 3.55
CA GLN A 115 8.57 6.21 3.15
C GLN A 115 8.90 7.71 3.16
N SER A 116 8.04 8.57 2.59
CA SER A 116 8.18 10.02 2.64
C SER A 116 8.19 10.53 4.08
N ALA A 117 7.22 10.11 4.89
CA ALA A 117 7.13 10.52 6.28
C ALA A 117 8.34 10.07 7.13
N LEU A 118 8.93 8.92 6.83
CA LEU A 118 10.15 8.45 7.49
C LEU A 118 11.35 9.32 7.14
N ASN A 119 11.48 9.72 5.87
CA ASN A 119 12.51 10.66 5.42
C ASN A 119 12.36 12.00 6.13
N ASP A 120 11.15 12.57 6.16
CA ASP A 120 10.87 13.87 6.75
C ASP A 120 11.05 13.89 8.28
N ARG A 121 10.52 12.86 8.97
CA ARG A 121 10.51 12.83 10.45
C ARG A 121 11.87 12.47 11.06
N TYR A 122 12.64 11.62 10.38
CA TYR A 122 13.86 11.03 10.93
C TYR A 122 15.12 11.37 10.13
N GLY A 123 15.01 12.23 9.12
CA GLY A 123 16.15 12.64 8.28
C GLY A 123 16.76 11.45 7.52
N LEU A 124 15.96 10.46 7.17
CA LEU A 124 16.39 9.32 6.39
C LEU A 124 16.35 9.66 4.90
N ASN A 125 17.04 8.89 4.09
CA ASN A 125 17.08 9.09 2.64
C ASN A 125 16.79 7.76 1.92
N ILE A 126 15.66 7.13 2.25
CA ILE A 126 15.21 5.91 1.59
C ILE A 126 14.41 6.26 0.33
N ALA A 127 14.41 5.34 -0.65
CA ALA A 127 13.60 5.49 -1.86
C ALA A 127 12.10 5.55 -1.51
N VAL A 128 11.37 6.44 -2.19
CA VAL A 128 9.90 6.55 -2.10
C VAL A 128 9.32 5.83 -3.33
N ASP A 129 9.37 4.51 -3.30
CA ASP A 129 9.04 3.62 -4.43
C ASP A 129 7.75 2.82 -4.23
N ASN A 130 7.08 3.03 -3.09
CA ASN A 130 5.88 2.28 -2.67
C ASN A 130 6.12 0.78 -2.46
N ILE A 131 7.37 0.36 -2.23
CA ILE A 131 7.72 -1.05 -1.99
C ILE A 131 8.12 -1.24 -0.52
N TYR A 132 7.39 -2.11 0.20
CA TYR A 132 7.80 -2.54 1.53
C TYR A 132 8.94 -3.55 1.42
N GLY A 133 10.16 -3.06 1.36
CA GLY A 133 11.39 -3.84 1.31
C GLY A 133 12.24 -3.72 2.58
N ASN A 134 13.45 -4.27 2.51
CA ASN A 134 14.41 -4.21 3.62
C ASN A 134 14.78 -2.79 4.04
N GLU A 135 14.86 -1.83 3.09
CA GLU A 135 15.17 -0.44 3.40
C GLU A 135 14.05 0.22 4.20
N THR A 136 12.80 0.07 3.76
CA THR A 136 11.63 0.61 4.47
C THR A 136 11.51 0.00 5.86
N ARG A 137 11.70 -1.32 6.00
CA ARG A 137 11.69 -1.99 7.30
C ARG A 137 12.77 -1.46 8.22
N LYS A 138 14.02 -1.34 7.75
CA LYS A 138 15.13 -0.77 8.53
C LYS A 138 14.84 0.67 8.95
N ALA A 139 14.24 1.47 8.07
CA ALA A 139 13.86 2.84 8.37
C ALA A 139 12.80 2.92 9.47
N LEU A 140 11.78 2.07 9.43
CA LEU A 140 10.75 1.95 10.49
C LEU A 140 11.37 1.55 11.83
N VAL A 141 12.32 0.60 11.83
CA VAL A 141 13.06 0.21 13.05
C VAL A 141 13.89 1.37 13.58
N LYS A 142 14.61 2.12 12.72
CA LYS A 142 15.36 3.32 13.12
C LYS A 142 14.44 4.37 13.74
N GLY A 143 13.27 4.59 13.15
CA GLY A 143 12.25 5.46 13.73
C GLY A 143 11.85 5.02 15.13
N LEU A 144 11.53 3.73 15.31
CA LEU A 144 11.18 3.17 16.62
C LEU A 144 12.30 3.33 17.66
N GLN A 145 13.55 2.99 17.30
CA GLN A 145 14.72 3.16 18.18
C GLN A 145 14.92 4.62 18.58
N THR A 146 14.75 5.53 17.61
CA THR A 146 14.84 6.98 17.86
C THR A 146 13.77 7.44 18.85
N GLU A 147 12.51 7.02 18.67
CA GLU A 147 11.42 7.42 19.55
C GLU A 147 11.53 6.79 20.94
N LEU A 148 11.96 5.54 21.04
CA LEU A 148 12.23 4.89 22.34
C LEU A 148 13.35 5.61 23.09
N ASN A 149 14.38 6.10 22.39
CA ASN A 149 15.42 6.91 22.99
C ASN A 149 14.92 8.28 23.43
N LYS A 150 14.18 8.99 22.58
CA LYS A 150 13.66 10.33 22.86
C LYS A 150 12.66 10.33 24.00
N GLN A 151 11.71 9.42 23.99
CA GLN A 151 10.57 9.45 24.93
C GLN A 151 10.83 8.68 26.21
N TYR A 152 11.68 7.64 26.17
CA TYR A 152 11.89 6.71 27.28
C TYR A 152 13.35 6.51 27.69
N HIS A 153 14.28 7.29 27.11
CA HIS A 153 15.72 7.29 27.45
C HIS A 153 16.35 5.88 27.40
N ARG A 154 16.01 5.08 26.35
CA ARG A 154 16.42 3.67 26.29
C ARG A 154 17.90 3.47 25.89
N GLY A 155 18.58 4.46 25.36
CA GLY A 155 20.01 4.37 25.00
C GLY A 155 20.32 3.38 23.88
N LEU A 156 19.38 3.16 22.94
CA LEU A 156 19.54 2.20 21.85
C LEU A 156 20.47 2.77 20.77
N ALA A 157 21.26 1.89 20.17
CA ALA A 157 21.87 2.18 18.86
C ALA A 157 20.74 2.31 17.82
N VAL A 158 20.77 3.39 17.00
CA VAL A 158 19.79 3.61 15.93
C VAL A 158 20.34 2.98 14.65
N ASP A 159 20.41 1.65 14.63
CA ASP A 159 21.02 0.83 13.57
C ASP A 159 20.02 0.23 12.56
N GLY A 160 18.71 0.28 12.90
CA GLY A 160 17.66 -0.32 12.09
C GLY A 160 17.57 -1.85 12.24
N ILE A 161 18.13 -2.41 13.30
CA ILE A 161 18.07 -3.83 13.61
C ILE A 161 17.15 -4.05 14.82
N PHE A 162 16.02 -4.77 14.61
CA PHE A 162 15.16 -5.15 15.71
C PHE A 162 15.75 -6.36 16.45
N GLY A 163 16.78 -6.10 17.27
CA GLY A 163 17.48 -7.08 18.07
C GLY A 163 16.97 -7.14 19.52
N THR A 164 17.68 -7.89 20.36
CA THR A 164 17.32 -8.10 21.77
C THR A 164 17.21 -6.79 22.56
N ASN A 165 18.10 -5.84 22.31
CA ASN A 165 18.07 -4.55 23.01
C ASN A 165 16.81 -3.75 22.66
N THR A 166 16.46 -3.67 21.37
CA THR A 166 15.22 -3.01 20.91
C THR A 166 13.99 -3.72 21.46
N TYR A 167 13.95 -5.06 21.41
CA TYR A 167 12.88 -5.86 22.01
C TYR A 167 12.67 -5.54 23.49
N ASN A 168 13.75 -5.52 24.29
CA ASN A 168 13.67 -5.26 25.73
C ASN A 168 13.25 -3.81 26.04
N ALA A 169 13.57 -2.87 25.17
CA ALA A 169 13.22 -1.45 25.31
C ALA A 169 11.77 -1.14 24.96
N CYS A 170 11.07 -2.03 24.22
CA CYS A 170 9.67 -1.81 23.83
C CYS A 170 8.75 -1.67 25.05
N ILE A 171 7.76 -0.82 24.91
CA ILE A 171 6.71 -0.51 25.87
C ILE A 171 5.39 -1.14 25.44
N ASN A 172 4.37 -1.10 26.30
CA ASN A 172 3.01 -1.46 25.89
C ASN A 172 2.30 -0.24 25.30
N VAL A 173 1.77 -0.39 24.09
CA VAL A 173 0.99 0.63 23.39
C VAL A 173 -0.41 0.06 23.14
N ARG A 174 -1.45 0.85 23.46
CA ARG A 174 -2.85 0.41 23.38
C ARG A 174 -3.75 1.57 23.04
N ILE A 175 -5.03 1.30 22.89
CA ILE A 175 -6.07 2.31 22.64
C ILE A 175 -5.94 3.52 23.57
N GLY A 176 -6.03 4.72 22.99
CA GLY A 176 -5.81 6.01 23.65
C GLY A 176 -4.36 6.50 23.62
N ALA A 177 -3.41 5.71 23.11
CA ALA A 177 -2.04 6.17 22.89
C ALA A 177 -1.95 7.06 21.64
N GLU A 178 -1.10 8.07 21.70
CA GLU A 178 -0.88 9.02 20.58
C GLU A 178 0.61 9.26 20.34
N GLY A 179 0.95 9.75 19.15
CA GLY A 179 2.28 10.20 18.78
C GLY A 179 3.06 9.25 17.89
N ASN A 180 4.37 9.47 17.79
CA ASN A 180 5.21 8.84 16.77
C ASN A 180 5.34 7.31 16.93
N ILE A 181 5.35 6.76 18.15
CA ILE A 181 5.40 5.30 18.34
C ILE A 181 4.12 4.66 17.83
N THR A 182 2.96 5.27 18.08
CA THR A 182 1.66 4.82 17.53
C THR A 182 1.68 4.90 16.01
N TYR A 183 2.15 6.02 15.44
CA TYR A 183 2.34 6.17 14.00
C TYR A 183 3.18 5.03 13.40
N LEU A 184 4.33 4.69 14.01
CA LEU A 184 5.21 3.63 13.53
C LEU A 184 4.57 2.23 13.60
N ILE A 185 3.76 1.96 14.62
CA ILE A 185 2.96 0.74 14.73
C ILE A 185 1.95 0.68 13.58
N GLN A 186 1.19 1.74 13.35
CA GLN A 186 0.22 1.84 12.26
C GLN A 186 0.91 1.70 10.90
N ALA A 187 2.04 2.38 10.69
CA ALA A 187 2.85 2.27 9.48
C ALA A 187 3.28 0.82 9.20
N MET A 188 3.70 0.08 10.24
CA MET A 188 4.02 -1.34 10.10
C MET A 188 2.77 -2.17 9.77
N LEU A 189 1.62 -1.90 10.40
CA LEU A 189 0.37 -2.60 10.07
C LEU A 189 -0.03 -2.34 8.61
N VAL A 190 0.09 -1.11 8.12
CA VAL A 190 -0.11 -0.77 6.70
C VAL A 190 0.84 -1.57 5.80
N CYS A 191 2.14 -1.64 6.15
CA CYS A 191 3.12 -2.45 5.43
C CYS A 191 2.78 -3.97 5.46
N HIS A 192 2.02 -4.43 6.45
CA HIS A 192 1.46 -5.78 6.54
C HIS A 192 0.05 -5.89 5.93
N SER A 193 -0.33 -4.95 5.08
CA SER A 193 -1.60 -4.93 4.32
C SER A 193 -2.85 -4.82 5.19
N PHE A 194 -2.77 -4.10 6.32
CA PHE A 194 -3.94 -3.68 7.07
C PHE A 194 -4.44 -2.33 6.56
N ASP A 195 -5.74 -2.23 6.38
CA ASP A 195 -6.43 -1.03 5.89
C ASP A 195 -6.74 -0.08 7.05
N ILE A 196 -5.73 0.67 7.47
CA ILE A 196 -5.82 1.69 8.52
C ILE A 196 -5.03 2.94 8.15
N ASP A 197 -5.39 4.07 8.73
CA ASP A 197 -4.60 5.30 8.65
C ASP A 197 -3.40 5.23 9.61
N ALA A 198 -2.23 5.70 9.15
CA ALA A 198 -1.08 5.96 10.01
C ALA A 198 -1.12 7.43 10.48
N ASP A 199 -2.08 7.76 11.33
CA ASP A 199 -2.34 9.10 11.85
C ASP A 199 -1.65 9.40 13.21
N GLY A 200 -1.11 8.37 13.84
CA GLY A 200 -0.50 8.47 15.16
C GLY A 200 -1.50 8.44 16.32
N ILE A 201 -2.77 8.12 16.08
CA ILE A 201 -3.82 8.03 17.10
C ILE A 201 -4.27 6.57 17.23
N PHE A 202 -4.02 5.92 18.36
CA PHE A 202 -4.43 4.54 18.60
C PHE A 202 -5.93 4.48 18.94
N GLY A 203 -6.76 4.50 17.91
CA GLY A 203 -8.21 4.37 18.02
C GLY A 203 -8.69 2.92 17.84
N ASN A 204 -10.02 2.74 17.75
CA ASN A 204 -10.65 1.42 17.56
C ASN A 204 -10.18 0.72 16.27
N ALA A 205 -9.94 1.45 15.18
CA ALA A 205 -9.46 0.88 13.93
C ALA A 205 -8.07 0.24 14.12
N THR A 206 -7.16 0.94 14.79
CA THR A 206 -5.82 0.44 15.12
C THR A 206 -5.90 -0.77 16.07
N GLU A 207 -6.74 -0.73 17.10
CA GLU A 207 -6.92 -1.85 18.03
C GLU A 207 -7.41 -3.12 17.30
N ASN A 208 -8.40 -2.97 16.43
CA ASN A 208 -8.92 -4.08 15.63
C ASN A 208 -7.86 -4.67 14.69
N ALA A 209 -7.08 -3.81 14.03
CA ALA A 209 -5.95 -4.25 13.19
C ALA A 209 -4.88 -4.98 14.00
N VAL A 210 -4.55 -4.51 15.20
CA VAL A 210 -3.61 -5.19 16.12
C VAL A 210 -4.14 -6.56 16.53
N ARG A 211 -5.42 -6.67 16.93
CA ARG A 211 -6.03 -7.97 17.30
C ARG A 211 -5.99 -8.96 16.14
N GLU A 212 -6.30 -8.51 14.94
CA GLU A 212 -6.26 -9.36 13.75
C GLU A 212 -4.81 -9.73 13.39
N PHE A 213 -3.86 -8.80 13.50
CA PHE A 213 -2.43 -9.10 13.33
C PHE A 213 -1.95 -10.15 14.34
N GLN A 214 -2.32 -9.98 15.62
CA GLN A 214 -2.00 -10.94 16.68
C GLN A 214 -2.57 -12.33 16.38
N LYS A 215 -3.83 -12.40 15.93
CA LYS A 215 -4.48 -13.64 15.50
C LYS A 215 -3.70 -14.34 14.38
N ARG A 216 -3.36 -13.61 13.31
CA ARG A 216 -2.59 -14.15 12.17
C ARG A 216 -1.21 -14.66 12.56
N ASN A 217 -0.64 -14.13 13.65
CA ASN A 217 0.70 -14.46 14.12
C ASN A 217 0.73 -15.38 15.36
N GLY A 218 -0.42 -15.94 15.78
CA GLY A 218 -0.51 -16.85 16.92
C GLY A 218 -0.20 -16.19 18.26
N LEU A 219 -0.47 -14.89 18.39
CA LEU A 219 -0.31 -14.13 19.62
C LEU A 219 -1.64 -14.01 20.38
N SER A 220 -1.56 -13.62 21.67
CA SER A 220 -2.75 -13.23 22.43
C SER A 220 -3.45 -12.03 21.77
N GLN A 221 -4.74 -12.15 21.51
CA GLN A 221 -5.55 -11.14 20.80
C GLN A 221 -6.08 -10.06 21.77
N ASP A 222 -5.17 -9.45 22.54
CA ASP A 222 -5.50 -8.47 23.57
C ASP A 222 -5.61 -7.02 23.04
N GLY A 223 -5.21 -6.78 21.79
CA GLY A 223 -5.18 -5.46 21.17
C GLY A 223 -4.06 -4.55 21.70
N ILE A 224 -3.14 -5.10 22.51
CA ILE A 224 -2.01 -4.37 23.08
C ILE A 224 -0.75 -4.68 22.29
N VAL A 225 -0.06 -3.66 21.80
CA VAL A 225 1.24 -3.83 21.17
C VAL A 225 2.31 -3.89 22.26
N GLY A 226 2.50 -5.09 22.83
CA GLY A 226 3.59 -5.39 23.75
C GLY A 226 4.81 -5.95 23.02
N LYS A 227 5.85 -6.33 23.75
CA LYS A 227 7.15 -6.79 23.19
C LYS A 227 7.02 -7.87 22.12
N ASN A 228 6.15 -8.87 22.35
CA ASN A 228 5.93 -9.96 21.40
C ASN A 228 5.25 -9.47 20.12
N THR A 229 4.30 -8.55 20.22
CA THR A 229 3.64 -7.94 19.07
C THR A 229 4.62 -7.05 18.29
N PHE A 230 5.42 -6.23 18.97
CA PHE A 230 6.51 -5.47 18.33
C PHE A 230 7.49 -6.39 17.59
N ASN A 231 7.91 -7.48 18.24
CA ASN A 231 8.86 -8.42 17.60
C ASN A 231 8.30 -9.04 16.32
N LYS A 232 7.00 -9.32 16.27
CA LYS A 232 6.36 -9.85 15.05
C LYS A 232 6.13 -8.80 13.99
N LEU A 233 5.85 -7.54 14.39
CA LEU A 233 5.64 -6.44 13.46
C LEU A 233 6.95 -5.98 12.79
N PHE A 234 8.04 -5.87 13.55
CA PHE A 234 9.25 -5.18 13.12
C PHE A 234 10.42 -6.11 12.74
N LYS A 235 10.29 -7.42 12.92
CA LYS A 235 11.33 -8.39 12.60
C LYS A 235 11.04 -9.09 11.28
#